data_80fe0fb14c0e68d84e9c09feebac6f25
#
_entry.id   80fe0fb14c0e68d84e9c09feebac6f25
#
_cell.length_a   1.000
_cell.length_b   1.000
_cell.length_c   1.000
_cell.angle_alpha   90.00
_cell.angle_beta   90.00
_cell.angle_gamma   90.00
#
_symmetry.space_group_name_H-M   'P 1'
#
loop_
_entity.id
_entity.type
_entity.pdbx_description
1 polymer ?
#
loop_
_entity_poly.entity_id
_entity_poly.type
_entity_poly.pdbx_seq_one_letter_code
_entity_poly.pdbx_strand_id
1 'polypeptide(L)'
;MLDTINGIGLLVGGFMIVWFALNKVSDGQGIIEGWNVLKTANPERLNSIGTSDTSVPFSTLFTGVALLNLFYWCTNQQIIQRTLGASSLAEGQKGVLLTAGLKLLGPIYLVIPGIIAFHLFASDGISNDQAYGTLVREVLPPQFTGFFAAVMVGAILSSFNAALNSTSALFSLGFYKHVLNPNGSEESTVRAAKIFVVCIALAAMFVAPLLAGQDSIFGYLQNMNAIYFIPIFSVVLVGMLHSRVPSIAAFVSLILGLVLIAVKYFVPGMGDAVDSVFIYNFHFLGFVFALLCLVMIVWAKLAPRETAWTLEMSTPIDMTPWKGAKLASAILVIAVISIYVF
;
A
#
# COMPACT_ATOMS: atom_id res chain seq x y z
N MET A 1 9.19 16.95 9.57
CA MET A 1 8.52 18.24 9.41
C MET A 1 7.93 18.45 8.02
N LEU A 2 8.71 18.36 6.94
CA LEU A 2 8.18 18.54 5.57
C LEU A 2 7.04 17.58 5.23
N ASP A 3 7.14 16.31 5.58
CA ASP A 3 6.08 15.31 5.34
C ASP A 3 4.76 15.66 6.04
N THR A 4 4.84 16.25 7.24
CA THR A 4 3.64 16.69 7.98
C THR A 4 2.96 17.86 7.29
N ILE A 5 3.74 18.86 6.83
CA ILE A 5 3.24 20.00 6.08
C ILE A 5 2.59 19.54 4.77
N ASN A 6 3.27 18.65 4.04
CA ASN A 6 2.73 18.06 2.82
C ASN A 6 1.45 17.26 3.06
N GLY A 7 1.39 16.51 4.16
CA GLY A 7 0.20 15.75 4.55
C GLY A 7 -1.00 16.66 4.84
N ILE A 8 -0.79 17.76 5.58
CA ILE A 8 -1.83 18.76 5.82
C ILE A 8 -2.26 19.42 4.50
N GLY A 9 -1.28 19.77 3.65
CA GLY A 9 -1.54 20.34 2.33
C GLY A 9 -2.39 19.42 1.45
N LEU A 10 -2.10 18.10 1.46
CA LEU A 10 -2.89 17.09 0.73
C LEU A 10 -4.32 16.98 1.24
N LEU A 11 -4.53 17.00 2.56
CA LEU A 11 -5.88 16.98 3.12
C LEU A 11 -6.64 18.23 2.71
N VAL A 12 -6.05 19.42 2.91
CA VAL A 12 -6.67 20.69 2.51
C VAL A 12 -6.95 20.73 1.01
N GLY A 13 -5.96 20.39 0.17
CA GLY A 13 -6.10 20.35 -1.28
C GLY A 13 -7.16 19.35 -1.74
N GLY A 14 -7.17 18.14 -1.15
CA GLY A 14 -8.14 17.10 -1.49
C GLY A 14 -9.58 17.49 -1.15
N PHE A 15 -9.82 18.04 0.04
CA PHE A 15 -11.14 18.57 0.42
C PHE A 15 -11.55 19.77 -0.44
N MET A 16 -10.61 20.62 -0.79
CA MET A 16 -10.87 21.76 -1.68
C MET A 16 -11.34 21.31 -3.07
N ILE A 17 -10.70 20.27 -3.65
CA ILE A 17 -11.14 19.69 -4.92
C ILE A 17 -12.56 19.15 -4.82
N VAL A 18 -12.88 18.38 -3.76
CA VAL A 18 -14.25 17.86 -3.54
C VAL A 18 -15.27 18.99 -3.44
N TRP A 19 -14.93 20.04 -2.71
CA TRP A 19 -15.79 21.20 -2.56
C TRP A 19 -16.12 21.86 -3.90
N PHE A 20 -15.10 22.22 -4.68
CA PHE A 20 -15.31 22.85 -5.99
C PHE A 20 -15.99 21.90 -6.98
N ALA A 21 -15.64 20.62 -6.95
CA ALA A 21 -16.22 19.62 -7.83
C ALA A 21 -17.72 19.40 -7.58
N LEU A 22 -18.15 19.27 -6.31
CA LEU A 22 -19.56 19.16 -5.96
C LEU A 22 -20.35 20.44 -6.31
N ASN A 23 -19.73 21.60 -6.12
CA ASN A 23 -20.35 22.86 -6.51
C ASN A 23 -20.52 22.97 -8.05
N LYS A 24 -19.59 22.41 -8.83
CA LYS A 24 -19.72 22.33 -10.28
C LYS A 24 -20.81 21.36 -10.71
N VAL A 25 -20.97 20.21 -10.06
CA VAL A 25 -22.03 19.22 -10.32
C VAL A 25 -23.42 19.83 -10.12
N SER A 26 -23.57 20.78 -9.20
CA SER A 26 -24.84 21.47 -8.92
C SER A 26 -25.04 22.79 -9.70
N ASP A 27 -24.18 23.09 -10.68
CA ASP A 27 -24.21 24.38 -11.39
C ASP A 27 -24.19 25.61 -10.43
N GLY A 28 -23.40 25.48 -9.32
CA GLY A 28 -23.24 26.55 -8.36
C GLY A 28 -24.30 26.62 -7.24
N GLN A 29 -25.20 25.63 -7.15
CA GLN A 29 -26.24 25.60 -6.10
C GLN A 29 -25.70 25.09 -4.74
N GLY A 30 -24.43 24.74 -4.65
CA GLY A 30 -23.75 24.35 -3.43
C GLY A 30 -23.46 22.85 -3.32
N ILE A 31 -22.62 22.50 -2.34
CA ILE A 31 -22.09 21.15 -2.18
C ILE A 31 -23.15 20.10 -1.82
N ILE A 32 -24.18 20.49 -1.07
CA ILE A 32 -25.26 19.58 -0.66
C ILE A 32 -26.08 19.18 -1.86
N GLU A 33 -26.43 20.13 -2.72
CA GLU A 33 -27.15 19.84 -3.95
C GLU A 33 -26.28 19.02 -4.92
N GLY A 34 -25.00 19.37 -5.07
CA GLY A 34 -24.06 18.54 -5.85
C GLY A 34 -23.97 17.10 -5.38
N TRP A 35 -24.01 16.88 -4.07
CA TRP A 35 -24.07 15.54 -3.50
C TRP A 35 -25.39 14.81 -3.84
N ASN A 36 -26.53 15.51 -3.76
CA ASN A 36 -27.83 14.95 -4.09
C ASN A 36 -27.92 14.56 -5.57
N VAL A 37 -27.42 15.41 -6.47
CA VAL A 37 -27.32 15.11 -7.90
C VAL A 37 -26.47 13.86 -8.14
N LEU A 38 -25.29 13.80 -7.53
CA LEU A 38 -24.37 12.66 -7.68
C LEU A 38 -25.00 11.36 -7.18
N LYS A 39 -25.66 11.40 -6.01
CA LYS A 39 -26.34 10.27 -5.38
C LYS A 39 -27.50 9.76 -6.25
N THR A 40 -28.22 10.64 -6.92
CA THR A 40 -29.35 10.27 -7.77
C THR A 40 -28.89 9.74 -9.14
N ALA A 41 -27.84 10.34 -9.70
CA ALA A 41 -27.35 10.00 -11.03
C ALA A 41 -26.47 8.73 -11.04
N ASN A 42 -25.74 8.43 -9.96
CA ASN A 42 -24.76 7.33 -9.94
C ASN A 42 -24.83 6.53 -8.62
N PRO A 43 -25.98 6.00 -8.22
CA PRO A 43 -26.13 5.30 -6.93
C PRO A 43 -25.26 4.05 -6.84
N GLU A 44 -25.05 3.34 -7.94
CA GLU A 44 -24.23 2.12 -8.01
C GLU A 44 -22.75 2.39 -7.71
N ARG A 45 -22.25 3.57 -8.07
CA ARG A 45 -20.85 3.96 -7.83
C ARG A 45 -20.58 4.43 -6.40
N LEU A 46 -21.63 4.75 -5.65
CA LEU A 46 -21.57 5.08 -4.24
C LEU A 46 -21.69 3.85 -3.33
N ASN A 47 -21.99 2.68 -3.92
CA ASN A 47 -22.06 1.43 -3.19
C ASN A 47 -20.64 0.90 -2.93
N SER A 48 -20.20 0.89 -1.67
CA SER A 48 -18.86 0.43 -1.25
C SER A 48 -18.61 -1.06 -1.49
N ILE A 49 -19.66 -1.88 -1.60
CA ILE A 49 -19.53 -3.32 -1.95
C ILE A 49 -19.22 -3.47 -3.44
N GLY A 50 -19.74 -2.56 -4.26
CA GLY A 50 -19.57 -2.59 -5.71
C GLY A 50 -20.18 -3.81 -6.39
N THR A 51 -19.76 -4.03 -7.63
CA THR A 51 -20.16 -5.17 -8.45
C THR A 51 -19.00 -6.16 -8.63
N SER A 52 -19.29 -7.33 -9.16
CA SER A 52 -18.27 -8.35 -9.46
C SER A 52 -17.27 -7.92 -10.53
N ASP A 53 -17.60 -6.93 -11.35
CA ASP A 53 -16.79 -6.48 -12.50
C ASP A 53 -15.76 -5.40 -12.11
N THR A 54 -15.70 -5.03 -10.83
CA THR A 54 -14.70 -4.07 -10.35
C THR A 54 -13.31 -4.68 -10.33
N SER A 55 -12.27 -3.86 -10.43
CA SER A 55 -10.87 -4.30 -10.35
C SER A 55 -10.51 -4.95 -9.01
N VAL A 56 -11.27 -4.64 -7.95
CA VAL A 56 -11.11 -5.22 -6.60
C VAL A 56 -12.49 -5.63 -6.08
N PRO A 57 -13.02 -6.80 -6.49
CA PRO A 57 -14.32 -7.30 -6.01
C PRO A 57 -14.34 -7.51 -4.49
N PHE A 58 -15.48 -7.30 -3.85
CA PHE A 58 -15.61 -7.35 -2.39
C PHE A 58 -15.12 -8.67 -1.78
N SER A 59 -15.38 -9.82 -2.42
CA SER A 59 -14.90 -11.12 -1.96
C SER A 59 -13.38 -11.20 -1.83
N THR A 60 -12.64 -10.45 -2.64
CA THR A 60 -11.17 -10.45 -2.64
C THR A 60 -10.57 -9.74 -1.44
N LEU A 61 -11.36 -8.93 -0.73
CA LEU A 61 -10.93 -8.28 0.52
C LEU A 61 -10.55 -9.30 1.59
N PHE A 62 -11.14 -10.49 1.57
CA PHE A 62 -10.88 -11.56 2.55
C PHE A 62 -9.76 -12.53 2.12
N THR A 63 -9.12 -12.27 0.98
CA THR A 63 -8.05 -13.10 0.42
C THR A 63 -6.80 -12.25 0.13
N GLY A 64 -6.36 -12.19 -1.11
CA GLY A 64 -5.13 -11.51 -1.50
C GLY A 64 -5.07 -10.04 -1.11
N VAL A 65 -6.18 -9.31 -1.16
CA VAL A 65 -6.20 -7.88 -0.80
C VAL A 65 -5.87 -7.67 0.68
N ALA A 66 -6.48 -8.48 1.57
CA ALA A 66 -6.14 -8.43 3.00
C ALA A 66 -4.66 -8.75 3.24
N LEU A 67 -4.12 -9.77 2.57
CA LEU A 67 -2.73 -10.19 2.73
C LEU A 67 -1.74 -9.12 2.24
N LEU A 68 -2.00 -8.50 1.09
CA LEU A 68 -1.18 -7.39 0.58
C LEU A 68 -1.19 -6.20 1.54
N ASN A 69 -2.36 -5.85 2.09
CA ASN A 69 -2.46 -4.78 3.06
C ASN A 69 -1.79 -5.12 4.40
N LEU A 70 -1.93 -6.34 4.90
CA LEU A 70 -1.25 -6.77 6.12
C LEU A 70 0.27 -6.72 5.95
N PHE A 71 0.79 -7.22 4.83
CA PHE A 71 2.22 -7.06 4.54
C PHE A 71 2.63 -5.59 4.52
N TYR A 72 1.92 -4.77 3.75
CA TYR A 72 2.26 -3.36 3.55
C TYR A 72 2.29 -2.58 4.86
N TRP A 73 1.29 -2.79 5.73
CA TRP A 73 1.16 -2.03 6.96
C TRP A 73 1.92 -2.62 8.16
N CYS A 74 2.23 -3.92 8.15
CA CYS A 74 2.86 -4.58 9.30
C CYS A 74 4.33 -4.91 9.09
N THR A 75 4.79 -5.09 7.85
CA THR A 75 6.15 -5.61 7.57
C THR A 75 6.94 -4.81 6.54
N ASN A 76 6.29 -3.98 5.73
CA ASN A 76 7.01 -3.19 4.72
C ASN A 76 7.89 -2.13 5.38
N GLN A 77 9.20 -2.19 5.11
CA GLN A 77 10.21 -1.30 5.67
C GLN A 77 9.89 0.18 5.44
N GLN A 78 9.36 0.55 4.29
CA GLN A 78 9.02 1.93 3.96
C GLN A 78 8.00 2.54 4.94
N ILE A 79 7.10 1.72 5.47
CA ILE A 79 6.03 2.14 6.38
C ILE A 79 6.48 2.01 7.84
N ILE A 80 6.94 0.80 8.23
CA ILE A 80 7.19 0.48 9.64
C ILE A 80 8.41 1.20 10.22
N GLN A 81 9.41 1.59 9.41
CA GLN A 81 10.62 2.26 9.90
C GLN A 81 10.32 3.54 10.69
N ARG A 82 9.24 4.25 10.35
CA ARG A 82 8.81 5.46 11.07
C ARG A 82 8.18 5.12 12.42
N THR A 83 7.43 4.04 12.48
CA THR A 83 6.83 3.54 13.72
C THR A 83 7.90 2.98 14.67
N LEU A 84 8.88 2.27 14.12
CA LEU A 84 10.02 1.74 14.89
C LEU A 84 10.92 2.84 15.47
N GLY A 85 10.87 4.05 14.93
CA GLY A 85 11.55 5.23 15.46
C GLY A 85 10.82 5.91 16.63
N ALA A 86 9.69 5.39 17.08
CA ALA A 86 8.96 5.94 18.23
C ALA A 86 9.71 5.67 19.55
N SER A 87 9.58 6.60 20.51
CA SER A 87 10.26 6.53 21.82
C SER A 87 9.70 5.43 22.74
N SER A 88 8.50 4.93 22.49
CA SER A 88 7.84 3.86 23.23
C SER A 88 6.79 3.15 22.37
N LEU A 89 6.36 1.95 22.81
CA LEU A 89 5.23 1.25 22.17
C LEU A 89 3.95 2.09 22.19
N ALA A 90 3.68 2.78 23.30
CA ALA A 90 2.51 3.63 23.42
C ALA A 90 2.48 4.75 22.36
N GLU A 91 3.59 5.42 22.11
CA GLU A 91 3.71 6.47 21.10
C GLU A 91 3.59 5.90 19.67
N GLY A 92 4.20 4.74 19.42
CA GLY A 92 4.03 4.01 18.15
C GLY A 92 2.57 3.66 17.89
N GLN A 93 1.85 3.13 18.89
CA GLN A 93 0.42 2.81 18.79
C GLN A 93 -0.44 4.03 18.50
N LYS A 94 -0.21 5.15 19.17
CA LYS A 94 -0.92 6.41 18.90
C LYS A 94 -0.70 6.88 17.46
N GLY A 95 0.55 6.85 16.97
CA GLY A 95 0.88 7.23 15.60
C GLY A 95 0.19 6.34 14.55
N VAL A 96 0.18 5.02 14.74
CA VAL A 96 -0.50 4.08 13.85
C VAL A 96 -2.02 4.30 13.84
N LEU A 97 -2.64 4.46 15.02
CA LEU A 97 -4.08 4.69 15.13
C LEU A 97 -4.50 6.04 14.56
N LEU A 98 -3.71 7.10 14.75
CA LEU A 98 -3.92 8.38 14.09
C LEU A 98 -3.86 8.23 12.55
N THR A 99 -2.87 7.51 12.05
CA THR A 99 -2.75 7.23 10.61
C THR A 99 -3.96 6.46 10.07
N ALA A 100 -4.43 5.46 10.81
CA ALA A 100 -5.64 4.70 10.46
C ALA A 100 -6.88 5.61 10.44
N GLY A 101 -7.03 6.51 11.43
CA GLY A 101 -8.10 7.50 11.45
C GLY A 101 -8.07 8.46 10.26
N LEU A 102 -6.90 8.99 9.91
CA LEU A 102 -6.74 9.86 8.74
C LEU A 102 -7.03 9.10 7.43
N LYS A 103 -6.74 7.81 7.36
CA LYS A 103 -7.06 6.98 6.20
C LYS A 103 -8.56 6.81 5.96
N LEU A 104 -9.39 6.87 7.00
CA LEU A 104 -10.86 6.83 6.85
C LEU A 104 -11.40 8.04 6.08
N LEU A 105 -10.65 9.13 6.02
CA LEU A 105 -10.99 10.29 5.19
C LEU A 105 -10.63 10.08 3.71
N GLY A 106 -9.81 9.05 3.39
CA GLY A 106 -9.35 8.76 2.03
C GLY A 106 -10.45 8.69 0.97
N PRO A 107 -11.55 7.95 1.20
CA PRO A 107 -12.66 7.91 0.25
C PRO A 107 -13.20 9.29 -0.11
N ILE A 108 -13.24 10.23 0.82
CA ILE A 108 -13.79 11.58 0.59
C ILE A 108 -12.94 12.34 -0.43
N TYR A 109 -11.62 12.36 -0.27
CA TYR A 109 -10.73 13.17 -1.12
C TYR A 109 -10.05 12.41 -2.27
N LEU A 110 -10.22 11.08 -2.35
CA LEU A 110 -9.69 10.26 -3.44
C LEU A 110 -10.79 9.59 -4.27
N VAL A 111 -11.80 8.98 -3.63
CA VAL A 111 -12.82 8.19 -4.35
C VAL A 111 -13.92 9.12 -4.88
N ILE A 112 -14.46 10.00 -4.05
CA ILE A 112 -15.53 10.93 -4.48
C ILE A 112 -15.10 11.77 -5.69
N PRO A 113 -13.90 12.36 -5.77
CA PRO A 113 -13.45 13.04 -7.00
C PRO A 113 -13.47 12.16 -8.24
N GLY A 114 -13.11 10.87 -8.11
CA GLY A 114 -13.18 9.91 -9.21
C GLY A 114 -14.62 9.68 -9.69
N ILE A 115 -15.59 9.57 -8.77
CA ILE A 115 -17.00 9.42 -9.10
C ILE A 115 -17.55 10.71 -9.77
N ILE A 116 -17.15 11.88 -9.27
CA ILE A 116 -17.52 13.17 -9.87
C ILE A 116 -16.93 13.30 -11.28
N ALA A 117 -15.65 12.92 -11.45
CA ALA A 117 -15.02 12.95 -12.77
C ALA A 117 -15.74 12.02 -13.77
N PHE A 118 -16.14 10.84 -13.33
CA PHE A 118 -16.97 9.97 -14.13
C PHE A 118 -18.31 10.62 -14.51
N HIS A 119 -19.02 11.23 -13.54
CA HIS A 119 -20.28 11.90 -13.77
C HIS A 119 -20.16 13.04 -14.79
N LEU A 120 -19.08 13.83 -14.71
CA LEU A 120 -18.90 14.99 -15.58
C LEU A 120 -18.32 14.65 -16.96
N PHE A 121 -17.50 13.60 -17.08
CA PHE A 121 -16.65 13.39 -18.26
C PHE A 121 -16.77 11.97 -18.87
N ALA A 122 -17.72 11.14 -18.44
CA ALA A 122 -17.88 9.78 -18.98
C ALA A 122 -18.09 9.76 -20.50
N SER A 123 -18.77 10.79 -21.04
CA SER A 123 -19.02 10.94 -22.49
C SER A 123 -17.79 11.34 -23.29
N ASP A 124 -16.75 11.88 -22.65
CA ASP A 124 -15.58 12.47 -23.30
C ASP A 124 -14.48 11.46 -23.60
N GLY A 125 -14.67 10.18 -23.22
CA GLY A 125 -13.72 9.10 -23.48
C GLY A 125 -12.40 9.22 -22.70
N ILE A 126 -12.41 9.92 -21.55
CA ILE A 126 -11.23 10.12 -20.71
C ILE A 126 -10.84 8.83 -20.01
N SER A 127 -9.57 8.45 -20.06
CA SER A 127 -9.07 7.27 -19.34
C SER A 127 -9.13 7.45 -17.81
N ASN A 128 -9.24 6.33 -17.08
CA ASN A 128 -9.30 6.35 -15.62
C ASN A 128 -8.11 7.10 -14.98
N ASP A 129 -6.91 6.95 -15.55
CA ASP A 129 -5.69 7.60 -15.03
C ASP A 129 -5.68 9.12 -15.27
N GLN A 130 -6.44 9.62 -16.25
CA GLN A 130 -6.57 11.04 -16.55
C GLN A 130 -7.72 11.72 -15.78
N ALA A 131 -8.67 10.95 -15.23
CA ALA A 131 -9.90 11.46 -14.66
C ALA A 131 -9.65 12.50 -13.55
N TYR A 132 -8.78 12.18 -12.57
CA TYR A 132 -8.49 13.10 -11.48
C TYR A 132 -7.79 14.39 -11.95
N GLY A 133 -6.80 14.27 -12.83
CA GLY A 133 -6.09 15.43 -13.38
C GLY A 133 -7.00 16.34 -14.20
N THR A 134 -7.91 15.78 -14.99
CA THR A 134 -8.93 16.53 -15.75
C THR A 134 -9.89 17.23 -14.81
N LEU A 135 -10.39 16.54 -13.77
CA LEU A 135 -11.27 17.17 -12.78
C LEU A 135 -10.59 18.36 -12.12
N VAL A 136 -9.37 18.19 -11.62
CA VAL A 136 -8.61 19.27 -10.96
C VAL A 136 -8.47 20.48 -11.88
N ARG A 137 -8.11 20.27 -13.14
CA ARG A 137 -7.98 21.36 -14.14
C ARG A 137 -9.30 22.12 -14.35
N GLU A 138 -10.40 21.40 -14.33
CA GLU A 138 -11.73 21.95 -14.61
C GLU A 138 -12.37 22.68 -13.44
N VAL A 139 -12.10 22.25 -12.20
CA VAL A 139 -12.78 22.77 -11.02
C VAL A 139 -11.95 23.73 -10.19
N LEU A 140 -10.61 23.66 -10.30
CA LEU A 140 -9.74 24.45 -9.43
C LEU A 140 -9.62 25.89 -9.92
N PRO A 141 -9.99 26.89 -9.11
CA PRO A 141 -9.78 28.28 -9.47
C PRO A 141 -8.29 28.62 -9.67
N PRO A 142 -7.93 29.49 -10.65
CA PRO A 142 -6.54 29.77 -11.01
C PRO A 142 -5.64 30.16 -9.84
N GLN A 143 -6.16 30.88 -8.84
CA GLN A 143 -5.41 31.32 -7.67
C GLN A 143 -4.93 30.17 -6.77
N PHE A 144 -5.55 28.98 -6.83
CA PHE A 144 -5.18 27.82 -6.05
C PHE A 144 -4.31 26.81 -6.81
N THR A 145 -4.12 27.00 -8.12
CA THR A 145 -3.38 26.05 -8.97
C THR A 145 -1.94 25.89 -8.50
N GLY A 146 -1.25 27.00 -8.18
CA GLY A 146 0.13 26.95 -7.69
C GLY A 146 0.25 26.23 -6.34
N PHE A 147 -0.67 26.49 -5.41
CA PHE A 147 -0.72 25.80 -4.12
C PHE A 147 -0.92 24.29 -4.32
N PHE A 148 -1.92 23.89 -5.11
CA PHE A 148 -2.21 22.48 -5.35
C PHE A 148 -1.04 21.75 -6.06
N ALA A 149 -0.44 22.39 -7.07
CA ALA A 149 0.72 21.85 -7.76
C ALA A 149 1.90 21.62 -6.79
N ALA A 150 2.20 22.60 -5.93
CA ALA A 150 3.25 22.47 -4.91
C ALA A 150 2.98 21.32 -3.93
N VAL A 151 1.74 21.17 -3.48
CA VAL A 151 1.30 20.08 -2.60
C VAL A 151 1.46 18.72 -3.28
N MET A 152 1.05 18.59 -4.54
CA MET A 152 1.19 17.35 -5.31
C MET A 152 2.66 16.96 -5.54
N VAL A 153 3.50 17.92 -5.94
CA VAL A 153 4.95 17.70 -6.09
C VAL A 153 5.57 17.30 -4.75
N GLY A 154 5.21 17.99 -3.66
CA GLY A 154 5.67 17.66 -2.31
C GLY A 154 5.29 16.24 -1.87
N ALA A 155 4.07 15.79 -2.18
CA ALA A 155 3.60 14.44 -1.87
C ALA A 155 4.37 13.36 -2.66
N ILE A 156 4.61 13.59 -3.95
CA ILE A 156 5.39 12.69 -4.79
C ILE A 156 6.82 12.58 -4.25
N LEU A 157 7.47 13.71 -3.97
CA LEU A 157 8.84 13.74 -3.42
C LEU A 157 8.93 13.07 -2.06
N SER A 158 7.95 13.28 -1.17
CA SER A 158 7.90 12.62 0.15
C SER A 158 7.82 11.11 0.02
N SER A 159 6.96 10.59 -0.85
CA SER A 159 6.81 9.15 -1.10
C SER A 159 8.06 8.55 -1.74
N PHE A 160 8.64 9.24 -2.71
CA PHE A 160 9.88 8.83 -3.37
C PHE A 160 11.05 8.77 -2.39
N ASN A 161 11.23 9.79 -1.56
CA ASN A 161 12.26 9.82 -0.52
C ASN A 161 12.08 8.68 0.49
N ALA A 162 10.85 8.37 0.89
CA ALA A 162 10.58 7.27 1.81
C ALA A 162 10.97 5.91 1.19
N ALA A 163 10.67 5.70 -0.10
CA ALA A 163 11.06 4.50 -0.82
C ALA A 163 12.58 4.38 -0.96
N LEU A 164 13.27 5.45 -1.38
CA LEU A 164 14.73 5.48 -1.49
C LEU A 164 15.42 5.21 -0.16
N ASN A 165 14.97 5.85 0.92
CA ASN A 165 15.55 5.66 2.25
C ASN A 165 15.38 4.21 2.75
N SER A 166 14.20 3.65 2.57
CA SER A 166 13.88 2.27 2.93
C SER A 166 14.76 1.27 2.16
N THR A 167 14.82 1.42 0.83
CA THR A 167 15.60 0.54 -0.05
C THR A 167 17.10 0.64 0.24
N SER A 168 17.58 1.85 0.51
CA SER A 168 18.97 2.11 0.92
C SER A 168 19.32 1.43 2.24
N ALA A 169 18.43 1.51 3.24
CA ALA A 169 18.66 0.86 4.52
C ALA A 169 18.71 -0.67 4.37
N LEU A 170 17.79 -1.25 3.61
CA LEU A 170 17.78 -2.69 3.32
C LEU A 170 19.05 -3.14 2.59
N PHE A 171 19.50 -2.38 1.60
CA PHE A 171 20.73 -2.67 0.89
C PHE A 171 21.96 -2.54 1.80
N SER A 172 22.11 -1.40 2.47
CA SER A 172 23.35 -1.09 3.19
C SER A 172 23.50 -1.92 4.46
N LEU A 173 22.45 -2.07 5.24
CA LEU A 173 22.46 -2.82 6.50
C LEU A 173 22.23 -4.31 6.30
N GLY A 174 21.33 -4.69 5.36
CA GLY A 174 21.00 -6.08 5.10
C GLY A 174 22.02 -6.79 4.20
N PHE A 175 22.33 -6.21 3.05
CA PHE A 175 23.16 -6.86 2.04
C PHE A 175 24.64 -6.43 2.11
N TYR A 176 24.92 -5.13 2.02
CA TYR A 176 26.30 -4.64 1.98
C TYR A 176 27.10 -5.05 3.24
N LYS A 177 26.57 -4.75 4.42
CA LYS A 177 27.23 -5.01 5.70
C LYS A 177 27.39 -6.49 6.01
N HIS A 178 26.45 -7.36 5.57
CA HIS A 178 26.50 -8.79 5.92
C HIS A 178 27.14 -9.65 4.85
N VAL A 179 27.09 -9.25 3.57
CA VAL A 179 27.52 -10.08 2.44
C VAL A 179 28.76 -9.49 1.75
N LEU A 180 28.75 -8.19 1.41
CA LEU A 180 29.81 -7.58 0.62
C LEU A 180 30.98 -7.09 1.47
N ASN A 181 30.74 -6.53 2.63
CA ASN A 181 31.77 -5.98 3.50
C ASN A 181 31.47 -6.15 5.01
N PRO A 182 31.53 -7.40 5.53
CA PRO A 182 31.18 -7.71 6.93
C PRO A 182 32.04 -6.95 7.96
N ASN A 183 33.29 -6.68 7.63
CA ASN A 183 34.26 -5.99 8.50
C ASN A 183 34.37 -4.48 8.18
N GLY A 184 33.49 -3.94 7.34
CA GLY A 184 33.52 -2.54 6.94
C GLY A 184 33.15 -1.60 8.07
N SER A 185 33.74 -0.40 8.04
CA SER A 185 33.39 0.67 8.97
C SER A 185 31.97 1.19 8.74
N GLU A 186 31.40 1.87 9.74
CA GLU A 186 30.09 2.54 9.59
C GLU A 186 30.12 3.58 8.46
N GLU A 187 31.23 4.30 8.30
CA GLU A 187 31.39 5.25 7.19
C GLU A 187 31.30 4.58 5.82
N SER A 188 31.91 3.38 5.67
CA SER A 188 31.83 2.62 4.42
C SER A 188 30.40 2.18 4.12
N THR A 189 29.65 1.78 5.14
CA THR A 189 28.23 1.40 5.03
C THR A 189 27.37 2.61 4.61
N VAL A 190 27.57 3.77 5.22
CA VAL A 190 26.87 5.02 4.86
C VAL A 190 27.23 5.47 3.45
N ARG A 191 28.51 5.34 3.03
CA ARG A 191 28.92 5.66 1.67
C ARG A 191 28.27 4.74 0.64
N ALA A 192 28.23 3.44 0.91
CA ALA A 192 27.54 2.46 0.06
C ALA A 192 26.05 2.77 -0.06
N ALA A 193 25.39 3.14 1.05
CA ALA A 193 24.01 3.58 1.06
C ALA A 193 23.77 4.78 0.14
N LYS A 194 24.59 5.81 0.23
CA LYS A 194 24.50 7.03 -0.62
C LYS A 194 24.68 6.72 -2.11
N ILE A 195 25.68 5.91 -2.45
CA ILE A 195 25.91 5.49 -3.84
C ILE A 195 24.72 4.72 -4.36
N PHE A 196 24.23 3.77 -3.57
CA PHE A 196 23.08 2.95 -3.95
C PHE A 196 21.81 3.77 -4.19
N VAL A 197 21.53 4.79 -3.35
CA VAL A 197 20.40 5.72 -3.56
C VAL A 197 20.49 6.41 -4.91
N VAL A 198 21.67 6.92 -5.28
CA VAL A 198 21.85 7.58 -6.59
C VAL A 198 21.62 6.60 -7.73
N CYS A 199 22.21 5.40 -7.64
CA CYS A 199 22.04 4.37 -8.68
C CYS A 199 20.56 3.97 -8.85
N ILE A 200 19.83 3.72 -7.74
CA ILE A 200 18.44 3.31 -7.81
C ILE A 200 17.52 4.44 -8.29
N ALA A 201 17.81 5.69 -7.88
CA ALA A 201 17.08 6.85 -8.37
C ALA A 201 17.23 7.03 -9.87
N LEU A 202 18.45 6.92 -10.39
CA LEU A 202 18.71 6.97 -11.83
C LEU A 202 18.02 5.79 -12.55
N ALA A 203 18.12 4.57 -12.02
CA ALA A 203 17.42 3.42 -12.59
C ALA A 203 15.91 3.63 -12.65
N ALA A 204 15.30 4.19 -11.59
CA ALA A 204 13.88 4.52 -11.57
C ALA A 204 13.49 5.54 -12.66
N MET A 205 14.34 6.52 -12.96
CA MET A 205 14.10 7.49 -14.05
C MET A 205 14.07 6.82 -15.43
N PHE A 206 14.90 5.78 -15.66
CA PHE A 206 14.91 5.02 -16.90
C PHE A 206 13.74 4.02 -17.01
N VAL A 207 13.28 3.48 -15.87
CA VAL A 207 12.19 2.49 -15.83
C VAL A 207 10.82 3.17 -15.87
N ALA A 208 10.67 4.37 -15.29
CA ALA A 208 9.38 5.05 -15.22
C ALA A 208 8.66 5.22 -16.58
N PRO A 209 9.34 5.59 -17.70
CA PRO A 209 8.67 5.68 -18.99
C PRO A 209 8.10 4.36 -19.52
N LEU A 210 8.59 3.20 -19.06
CA LEU A 210 8.07 1.89 -19.46
C LEU A 210 6.66 1.61 -18.89
N LEU A 211 6.21 2.41 -17.91
CA LEU A 211 4.86 2.36 -17.38
C LEU A 211 3.86 3.13 -18.26
N ALA A 212 4.33 3.93 -19.20
CA ALA A 212 3.45 4.63 -20.13
C ALA A 212 2.71 3.63 -21.03
N GLY A 213 1.39 3.79 -21.14
CA GLY A 213 0.54 2.91 -21.96
C GLY A 213 -0.02 1.70 -21.22
N GLN A 214 0.20 1.56 -19.91
CA GLN A 214 -0.52 0.58 -19.09
C GLN A 214 -1.98 1.01 -18.92
N ASP A 215 -2.92 0.08 -19.02
CA ASP A 215 -4.34 0.35 -18.84
C ASP A 215 -4.68 0.86 -17.42
N SER A 216 -3.90 0.43 -16.43
CA SER A 216 -3.98 0.89 -15.05
C SER A 216 -2.61 0.80 -14.38
N ILE A 217 -2.02 1.96 -14.06
CA ILE A 217 -0.76 2.03 -13.29
C ILE A 217 -0.94 1.41 -11.90
N PHE A 218 -2.10 1.63 -11.27
CA PHE A 218 -2.40 1.05 -9.96
C PHE A 218 -2.45 -0.49 -10.03
N GLY A 219 -3.17 -1.05 -11.01
CA GLY A 219 -3.24 -2.50 -11.21
C GLY A 219 -1.87 -3.13 -11.45
N TYR A 220 -1.06 -2.50 -12.30
CA TYR A 220 0.32 -2.94 -12.55
C TYR A 220 1.17 -2.95 -11.26
N LEU A 221 1.12 -1.88 -10.47
CA LEU A 221 1.86 -1.80 -9.21
C LEU A 221 1.41 -2.86 -8.20
N GLN A 222 0.11 -3.15 -8.12
CA GLN A 222 -0.41 -4.21 -7.25
C GLN A 222 0.08 -5.59 -7.66
N ASN A 223 0.14 -5.88 -8.95
CA ASN A 223 0.67 -7.12 -9.48
C ASN A 223 2.18 -7.26 -9.19
N MET A 224 2.96 -6.20 -9.42
CA MET A 224 4.39 -6.20 -9.11
C MET A 224 4.65 -6.36 -7.61
N ASN A 225 3.87 -5.68 -6.77
CA ASN A 225 3.96 -5.82 -5.32
C ASN A 225 3.63 -7.25 -4.86
N ALA A 226 2.65 -7.90 -5.47
CA ALA A 226 2.23 -9.25 -5.09
C ALA A 226 3.37 -10.27 -5.22
N ILE A 227 4.27 -10.12 -6.21
CA ILE A 227 5.38 -11.04 -6.48
C ILE A 227 6.26 -11.24 -5.24
N TYR A 228 6.49 -10.19 -4.47
CA TYR A 228 7.34 -10.27 -3.28
C TYR A 228 6.58 -10.11 -1.95
N PHE A 229 5.45 -9.40 -1.91
CA PHE A 229 4.67 -9.24 -0.69
C PHE A 229 4.14 -10.58 -0.16
N ILE A 230 3.56 -11.40 -1.03
CA ILE A 230 2.93 -12.66 -0.63
C ILE A 230 3.97 -13.66 -0.10
N PRO A 231 5.08 -13.95 -0.82
CA PRO A 231 6.10 -14.87 -0.31
C PRO A 231 6.76 -14.38 0.98
N ILE A 232 7.15 -13.11 1.04
CA ILE A 232 7.81 -12.56 2.23
C ILE A 232 6.85 -12.59 3.43
N PHE A 233 5.58 -12.22 3.24
CA PHE A 233 4.62 -12.20 4.34
C PHE A 233 4.33 -13.59 4.89
N SER A 234 4.23 -14.62 4.02
CA SER A 234 4.06 -16.01 4.45
C SER A 234 5.23 -16.47 5.32
N VAL A 235 6.47 -16.15 4.90
CA VAL A 235 7.68 -16.53 5.63
C VAL A 235 7.78 -15.80 6.97
N VAL A 236 7.54 -14.49 6.97
CA VAL A 236 7.57 -13.70 8.21
C VAL A 236 6.50 -14.18 9.18
N LEU A 237 5.26 -14.34 8.73
CA LEU A 237 4.15 -14.73 9.59
C LEU A 237 4.40 -16.12 10.22
N VAL A 238 4.73 -17.13 9.40
CA VAL A 238 4.98 -18.48 9.91
C VAL A 238 6.24 -18.52 10.76
N GLY A 239 7.31 -17.80 10.37
CA GLY A 239 8.54 -17.72 11.14
C GLY A 239 8.37 -17.09 12.52
N MET A 240 7.48 -16.09 12.66
CA MET A 240 7.15 -15.48 13.95
C MET A 240 6.24 -16.36 14.82
N LEU A 241 5.30 -17.07 14.20
CA LEU A 241 4.32 -17.90 14.93
C LEU A 241 4.87 -19.29 15.30
N HIS A 242 5.85 -19.78 14.57
CA HIS A 242 6.38 -21.14 14.74
C HIS A 242 7.90 -21.15 14.85
N SER A 243 8.41 -21.15 16.09
CA SER A 243 9.84 -20.99 16.43
C SER A 243 10.78 -22.09 15.91
N ARG A 244 10.24 -23.21 15.40
CA ARG A 244 11.02 -24.35 14.91
C ARG A 244 11.05 -24.52 13.39
N VAL A 245 10.63 -23.52 12.64
CA VAL A 245 10.72 -23.54 11.18
C VAL A 245 12.21 -23.45 10.76
N PRO A 246 12.70 -24.42 9.96
CA PRO A 246 14.08 -24.38 9.47
C PRO A 246 14.24 -23.33 8.37
N SER A 247 15.42 -22.72 8.30
CA SER A 247 15.74 -21.67 7.32
C SER A 247 15.57 -22.13 5.86
N ILE A 248 15.81 -23.41 5.60
CA ILE A 248 15.64 -23.99 4.25
C ILE A 248 14.15 -23.96 3.81
N ALA A 249 13.21 -24.20 4.73
CA ALA A 249 11.78 -24.14 4.43
C ALA A 249 11.37 -22.70 4.08
N ALA A 250 11.89 -21.70 4.78
CA ALA A 250 11.68 -20.30 4.47
C ALA A 250 12.23 -19.93 3.09
N PHE A 251 13.47 -20.36 2.79
CA PHE A 251 14.09 -20.11 1.50
C PHE A 251 13.33 -20.76 0.33
N VAL A 252 12.95 -22.03 0.47
CA VAL A 252 12.17 -22.74 -0.55
C VAL A 252 10.81 -22.07 -0.76
N SER A 253 10.14 -21.66 0.32
CA SER A 253 8.84 -20.97 0.23
C SER A 253 8.97 -19.62 -0.46
N LEU A 254 10.02 -18.84 -0.20
CA LEU A 254 10.28 -17.57 -0.92
C LEU A 254 10.42 -17.80 -2.42
N ILE A 255 11.27 -18.75 -2.82
CA ILE A 255 11.50 -19.05 -4.24
C ILE A 255 10.24 -19.62 -4.90
N LEU A 256 9.56 -20.56 -4.25
CA LEU A 256 8.33 -21.14 -4.77
C LEU A 256 7.25 -20.07 -5.00
N GLY A 257 7.03 -19.20 -4.03
CA GLY A 257 6.04 -18.15 -4.14
C GLY A 257 6.38 -17.13 -5.24
N LEU A 258 7.66 -16.72 -5.32
CA LEU A 258 8.14 -15.84 -6.38
C LEU A 258 7.93 -16.48 -7.75
N VAL A 259 8.30 -17.74 -7.93
CA VAL A 259 8.15 -18.46 -9.20
C VAL A 259 6.67 -18.61 -9.57
N LEU A 260 5.81 -19.04 -8.65
CA LEU A 260 4.38 -19.24 -8.95
C LEU A 260 3.71 -17.94 -9.41
N ILE A 261 3.99 -16.82 -8.74
CA ILE A 261 3.37 -15.54 -9.08
C ILE A 261 4.01 -14.97 -10.36
N ALA A 262 5.33 -15.06 -10.51
CA ALA A 262 5.99 -14.60 -11.73
C ALA A 262 5.56 -15.40 -12.98
N VAL A 263 5.38 -16.71 -12.88
CA VAL A 263 4.87 -17.55 -13.98
C VAL A 263 3.48 -17.06 -14.41
N LYS A 264 2.58 -16.77 -13.46
CA LYS A 264 1.27 -16.22 -13.80
C LYS A 264 1.36 -14.92 -14.62
N TYR A 265 2.25 -14.01 -14.20
CA TYR A 265 2.27 -12.66 -14.80
C TYR A 265 3.11 -12.58 -16.08
N PHE A 266 4.14 -13.39 -16.21
CA PHE A 266 5.12 -13.25 -17.29
C PHE A 266 5.10 -14.38 -18.33
N VAL A 267 4.46 -15.52 -18.04
CA VAL A 267 4.37 -16.60 -19.02
C VAL A 267 3.07 -16.46 -19.83
N PRO A 268 3.15 -16.32 -21.16
CA PRO A 268 1.97 -16.21 -22.01
C PRO A 268 0.97 -17.35 -21.81
N GLY A 269 -0.31 -17.00 -21.67
CA GLY A 269 -1.42 -17.95 -21.48
C GLY A 269 -1.59 -18.47 -20.04
N MET A 270 -0.59 -18.32 -19.17
CA MET A 270 -0.71 -18.76 -17.77
C MET A 270 -1.66 -17.86 -16.96
N GLY A 271 -1.72 -16.56 -17.27
CA GLY A 271 -2.68 -15.65 -16.65
C GLY A 271 -4.10 -16.14 -16.84
N ASP A 272 -4.51 -16.36 -18.08
CA ASP A 272 -5.86 -16.81 -18.42
C ASP A 272 -6.18 -18.19 -17.81
N ALA A 273 -5.22 -19.11 -17.85
CA ALA A 273 -5.36 -20.45 -17.27
C ALA A 273 -5.60 -20.37 -15.74
N VAL A 274 -4.87 -19.52 -15.03
CA VAL A 274 -5.04 -19.32 -13.58
C VAL A 274 -6.36 -18.62 -13.29
N ASP A 275 -6.72 -17.60 -14.05
CA ASP A 275 -7.95 -16.82 -13.85
C ASP A 275 -9.21 -17.63 -14.16
N SER A 276 -9.12 -18.63 -15.07
CA SER A 276 -10.21 -19.60 -15.30
C SER A 276 -10.53 -20.45 -14.06
N VAL A 277 -9.56 -20.67 -13.18
CA VAL A 277 -9.73 -21.44 -11.93
C VAL A 277 -10.12 -20.56 -10.75
N PHE A 278 -9.43 -19.43 -10.59
CA PHE A 278 -9.56 -18.58 -9.40
C PHE A 278 -10.53 -17.41 -9.58
N ILE A 279 -11.03 -17.16 -10.77
CA ILE A 279 -11.93 -16.06 -11.17
C ILE A 279 -11.24 -14.69 -11.01
N TYR A 280 -10.64 -14.41 -9.84
CA TYR A 280 -9.94 -13.17 -9.54
C TYR A 280 -8.49 -13.41 -9.12
N ASN A 281 -7.61 -12.54 -9.59
CA ASN A 281 -6.19 -12.58 -9.25
C ASN A 281 -5.91 -12.64 -7.73
N PHE A 282 -6.68 -11.90 -6.95
CA PHE A 282 -6.49 -11.85 -5.50
C PHE A 282 -6.83 -13.17 -4.79
N HIS A 283 -7.73 -14.00 -5.35
CA HIS A 283 -7.98 -15.35 -4.82
C HIS A 283 -6.79 -16.27 -5.07
N PHE A 284 -6.17 -16.19 -6.24
CA PHE A 284 -4.92 -16.91 -6.53
C PHE A 284 -3.81 -16.51 -5.54
N LEU A 285 -3.64 -15.22 -5.25
CA LEU A 285 -2.65 -14.76 -4.27
C LEU A 285 -2.94 -15.32 -2.86
N GLY A 286 -4.21 -15.38 -2.46
CA GLY A 286 -4.62 -16.02 -1.21
C GLY A 286 -4.29 -17.51 -1.17
N PHE A 287 -4.50 -18.22 -2.28
CA PHE A 287 -4.12 -19.63 -2.41
C PHE A 287 -2.61 -19.83 -2.32
N VAL A 288 -1.82 -19.04 -3.04
CA VAL A 288 -0.35 -19.11 -2.97
C VAL A 288 0.12 -18.87 -1.55
N PHE A 289 -0.39 -17.86 -0.85
CA PHE A 289 -0.05 -17.61 0.55
C PHE A 289 -0.33 -18.84 1.44
N ALA A 290 -1.53 -19.42 1.34
CA ALA A 290 -1.90 -20.59 2.12
C ALA A 290 -1.01 -21.80 1.81
N LEU A 291 -0.68 -22.00 0.54
CA LEU A 291 0.24 -23.06 0.09
C LEU A 291 1.62 -22.88 0.72
N LEU A 292 2.19 -21.67 0.68
CA LEU A 292 3.51 -21.39 1.26
C LEU A 292 3.53 -21.59 2.77
N CYS A 293 2.49 -21.15 3.47
CA CYS A 293 2.33 -21.41 4.91
C CYS A 293 2.27 -22.90 5.19
N LEU A 294 1.50 -23.66 4.41
CA LEU A 294 1.40 -25.12 4.54
C LEU A 294 2.74 -25.80 4.33
N VAL A 295 3.48 -25.42 3.28
CA VAL A 295 4.82 -25.96 2.99
C VAL A 295 5.75 -25.76 4.19
N MET A 296 5.79 -24.55 4.76
CA MET A 296 6.64 -24.25 5.91
C MET A 296 6.22 -25.03 7.17
N ILE A 297 4.92 -25.14 7.45
CA ILE A 297 4.40 -25.87 8.62
C ILE A 297 4.68 -27.37 8.50
N VAL A 298 4.44 -27.95 7.31
CA VAL A 298 4.73 -29.37 7.05
C VAL A 298 6.21 -29.64 7.20
N TRP A 299 7.06 -28.77 6.63
CA TRP A 299 8.52 -28.93 6.75
C TRP A 299 8.99 -28.82 8.22
N ALA A 300 8.44 -27.88 8.98
CA ALA A 300 8.75 -27.73 10.40
C ALA A 300 8.32 -28.96 11.25
N LYS A 301 7.33 -29.72 10.80
CA LYS A 301 6.93 -30.99 11.45
C LYS A 301 7.83 -32.15 11.06
N LEU A 302 8.26 -32.24 9.78
CA LEU A 302 9.06 -33.33 9.26
C LEU A 302 10.55 -33.19 9.64
N ALA A 303 11.08 -31.98 9.60
CA ALA A 303 12.46 -31.66 9.91
C ALA A 303 12.54 -30.34 10.71
N PRO A 304 12.14 -30.34 11.97
CA PRO A 304 12.15 -29.14 12.78
C PRO A 304 13.59 -28.65 13.03
N ARG A 305 13.74 -27.34 13.21
CA ARG A 305 14.98 -26.73 13.66
C ARG A 305 15.34 -27.29 15.05
N GLU A 306 16.62 -27.64 15.28
CA GLU A 306 17.10 -28.19 16.56
C GLU A 306 16.87 -27.23 17.71
N THR A 307 17.25 -25.96 17.53
CA THR A 307 17.08 -24.90 18.53
C THR A 307 15.92 -24.01 18.14
N ALA A 308 14.96 -23.79 19.03
CA ALA A 308 13.88 -22.84 18.80
C ALA A 308 14.44 -21.42 18.63
N TRP A 309 13.90 -20.69 17.67
CA TRP A 309 14.24 -19.28 17.49
C TRP A 309 13.60 -18.43 18.60
N THR A 310 14.36 -17.52 19.17
CA THR A 310 13.90 -16.55 20.15
C THR A 310 14.25 -15.14 19.66
N LEU A 311 13.33 -14.20 19.84
CA LEU A 311 13.57 -12.80 19.52
C LEU A 311 14.42 -12.18 20.64
N GLU A 312 15.65 -11.80 20.30
CA GLU A 312 16.50 -11.04 21.22
C GLU A 312 16.19 -9.55 21.08
N MET A 313 15.76 -8.92 22.16
CA MET A 313 15.54 -7.47 22.22
C MET A 313 16.87 -6.77 22.43
N SER A 314 17.33 -6.00 21.45
CA SER A 314 18.62 -5.32 21.48
C SER A 314 18.66 -4.02 22.28
N THR A 315 17.50 -3.40 22.56
CA THR A 315 17.39 -2.13 23.27
C THR A 315 16.24 -2.14 24.27
N PRO A 316 16.39 -1.56 25.47
CA PRO A 316 15.32 -1.41 26.44
C PRO A 316 14.37 -0.30 26.00
N ILE A 317 13.41 -0.62 25.15
CA ILE A 317 12.31 0.27 24.80
C ILE A 317 11.14 -0.04 25.74
N ASP A 318 10.48 0.99 26.24
CA ASP A 318 9.25 0.80 27.01
C ASP A 318 8.16 0.17 26.15
N MET A 319 7.85 -1.09 26.44
CA MET A 319 6.86 -1.90 25.75
C MET A 319 5.48 -1.84 26.41
N THR A 320 5.24 -0.89 27.29
CA THR A 320 3.94 -0.69 27.94
C THR A 320 2.92 -0.21 26.89
N PRO A 321 1.83 -0.96 26.64
CA PRO A 321 0.83 -0.56 25.66
C PRO A 321 0.07 0.69 26.11
N TRP A 322 -0.34 1.51 25.14
CA TRP A 322 -1.26 2.61 25.41
C TRP A 322 -2.63 2.08 25.88
N LYS A 323 -3.10 2.55 27.03
CA LYS A 323 -4.38 2.10 27.62
C LYS A 323 -5.59 2.29 26.69
N GLY A 324 -5.56 3.33 25.85
CA GLY A 324 -6.63 3.65 24.89
C GLY A 324 -6.57 2.86 23.58
N ALA A 325 -5.52 2.07 23.32
CA ALA A 325 -5.29 1.42 22.02
C ALA A 325 -6.46 0.52 21.60
N LYS A 326 -6.96 -0.32 22.49
CA LYS A 326 -8.07 -1.25 22.20
C LYS A 326 -9.36 -0.51 21.86
N LEU A 327 -9.70 0.52 22.63
CA LEU A 327 -10.90 1.32 22.40
C LEU A 327 -10.82 2.08 21.07
N ALA A 328 -9.70 2.76 20.81
CA ALA A 328 -9.48 3.48 19.57
C ALA A 328 -9.51 2.53 18.35
N SER A 329 -8.90 1.35 18.45
CA SER A 329 -8.99 0.33 17.40
C SER A 329 -10.42 -0.14 17.15
N ALA A 330 -11.19 -0.40 18.21
CA ALA A 330 -12.58 -0.80 18.09
C ALA A 330 -13.45 0.28 17.40
N ILE A 331 -13.27 1.55 17.78
CA ILE A 331 -13.96 2.68 17.13
C ILE A 331 -13.63 2.74 15.63
N LEU A 332 -12.35 2.60 15.27
CA LEU A 332 -11.94 2.62 13.86
C LEU A 332 -12.52 1.43 13.07
N VAL A 333 -12.55 0.23 13.64
CA VAL A 333 -13.16 -0.95 13.01
C VAL A 333 -14.65 -0.73 12.79
N ILE A 334 -15.37 -0.22 13.79
CA ILE A 334 -16.80 0.10 13.66
C ILE A 334 -17.02 1.16 12.57
N ALA A 335 -16.18 2.19 12.51
CA ALA A 335 -16.27 3.22 11.48
C ALA A 335 -16.06 2.64 10.06
N VAL A 336 -15.08 1.73 9.88
CA VAL A 336 -14.88 1.03 8.60
C VAL A 336 -16.11 0.21 8.23
N ILE A 337 -16.63 -0.60 9.16
CA ILE A 337 -17.82 -1.43 8.90
C ILE A 337 -19.00 -0.55 8.52
N SER A 338 -19.18 0.58 9.19
CA SER A 338 -20.27 1.53 8.88
C SER A 338 -20.21 2.06 7.44
N ILE A 339 -19.01 2.28 6.88
CA ILE A 339 -18.85 2.72 5.47
C ILE A 339 -19.32 1.65 4.48
N TYR A 340 -19.29 0.38 4.85
CA TYR A 340 -19.75 -0.73 3.99
C TYR A 340 -21.23 -1.07 4.17
N VAL A 341 -21.85 -0.66 5.26
CA VAL A 341 -23.26 -0.98 5.60
C VAL A 341 -24.20 0.16 5.23
N PHE A 342 -23.74 1.41 5.35
CA PHE A 342 -24.51 2.64 5.12
C PHE A 342 -23.95 3.46 3.96
#